data_9d949f0bc0a896ef4bf459b557d14cbf
#
_entry.id   9d949f0bc0a896ef4bf459b557d14cbf
#
_cell.length_a   1.000
_cell.length_b   1.000
_cell.length_c   1.000
_cell.angle_alpha   90.00
_cell.angle_beta   90.00
_cell.angle_gamma   90.00
#
_symmetry.space_group_name_H-M   'P 1'
#
loop_
_entity.id
_entity.type
_entity.pdbx_description
1 polymer ?
#
loop_
_entity_poly.entity_id
_entity_poly.type
_entity_poly.pdbx_seq_one_letter_code
_entity_poly.pdbx_strand_id
1 'polypeptide(L)'
;GCKLGQRALKGKAAVELIRVGTTAGGARELAEWLYDRRATASVVVIDGMSGADALIDRLAEMKPPRGYVVRPQTRDVVAAAVGFVDALNDGTLAHTYDPTLEESARKCVRRKIGSRGGWGFGSPEDATVPPEPLESCSLALWGARTTKRNPRRKQRTL
;
A
#
# COMPACT_ATOMS: atom_id res chain seq x y z
N GLY A 1 -0.08 -5.92 -1.58
CA GLY A 1 0.92 -6.19 -0.53
C GLY A 1 2.33 -6.29 -1.08
N CYS A 2 3.32 -5.83 -0.35
CA CYS A 2 4.72 -5.97 -0.72
C CYS A 2 5.27 -7.24 -0.06
N LYS A 3 5.69 -8.21 -0.87
CA LYS A 3 6.47 -9.35 -0.40
C LYS A 3 7.93 -9.15 -0.77
N LEU A 4 8.81 -9.22 0.21
CA LEU A 4 10.25 -9.38 -0.04
C LEU A 4 10.51 -10.86 -0.36
N GLY A 5 10.61 -11.19 -1.63
CA GLY A 5 10.92 -12.54 -2.11
C GLY A 5 12.39 -12.88 -1.94
N GLN A 6 12.69 -14.03 -1.34
CA GLN A 6 14.03 -14.33 -0.82
C GLN A 6 15.06 -14.85 -1.85
N ARG A 7 14.73 -15.23 -3.06
CA ARG A 7 15.71 -15.85 -4.00
C ARG A 7 15.79 -15.30 -5.42
N ALA A 8 14.71 -14.86 -6.02
CA ALA A 8 14.74 -14.34 -7.40
C ALA A 8 15.07 -12.83 -7.47
N LEU A 9 15.08 -12.13 -6.33
CA LEU A 9 15.09 -10.68 -6.22
C LEU A 9 16.22 -10.18 -5.30
N LYS A 10 17.41 -10.76 -5.39
CA LYS A 10 18.56 -10.39 -4.57
C LYS A 10 18.72 -8.87 -4.50
N GLY A 11 18.37 -8.28 -3.35
CA GLY A 11 18.46 -6.83 -3.10
C GLY A 11 17.29 -5.99 -3.62
N LYS A 12 16.27 -6.57 -4.22
CA LYS A 12 15.10 -5.84 -4.73
C LYS A 12 13.89 -6.00 -3.83
N ALA A 13 13.09 -4.92 -3.71
CA ALA A 13 11.73 -5.02 -3.20
C ALA A 13 10.84 -5.61 -4.30
N ALA A 14 9.77 -6.30 -3.88
CA ALA A 14 8.75 -6.77 -4.82
C ALA A 14 7.36 -6.29 -4.37
N VAL A 15 6.55 -5.87 -5.33
CA VAL A 15 5.15 -5.53 -5.12
C VAL A 15 4.26 -6.50 -5.90
N GLU A 16 3.11 -6.79 -5.33
CA GLU A 16 2.13 -7.70 -5.90
C GLU A 16 0.74 -7.14 -5.62
N LEU A 17 -0.12 -7.09 -6.64
CA LEU A 17 -1.53 -6.79 -6.48
C LEU A 17 -2.23 -8.08 -6.04
N ILE A 18 -2.58 -8.18 -4.74
CA ILE A 18 -3.12 -9.41 -4.15
C ILE A 18 -4.62 -9.52 -4.37
N ARG A 19 -5.32 -8.40 -4.25
CA ARG A 19 -6.79 -8.37 -4.32
C ARG A 19 -7.27 -7.00 -4.77
N VAL A 20 -8.21 -7.02 -5.69
CA VAL A 20 -9.04 -5.88 -6.07
C VAL A 20 -10.49 -6.27 -5.81
N GLY A 21 -11.28 -5.34 -5.31
CA GLY A 21 -12.68 -5.61 -5.02
C GLY A 21 -13.41 -4.34 -4.60
N THR A 22 -14.72 -4.45 -4.50
CA THR A 22 -15.59 -3.37 -4.03
C THR A 22 -15.84 -3.50 -2.52
N THR A 23 -16.03 -2.37 -1.86
CA THR A 23 -16.50 -2.28 -0.48
C THR A 23 -18.01 -2.11 -0.37
N ALA A 24 -18.77 -2.35 -1.43
CA ALA A 24 -20.22 -2.20 -1.46
C ALA A 24 -20.94 -3.02 -0.37
N GLY A 25 -20.38 -4.18 0.03
CA GLY A 25 -20.84 -5.00 1.15
C GLY A 25 -20.36 -4.57 2.53
N GLY A 26 -19.62 -3.45 2.63
CA GLY A 26 -19.04 -2.95 3.87
C GLY A 26 -17.58 -3.36 4.08
N ALA A 27 -16.97 -2.78 5.12
CA ALA A 27 -15.55 -2.95 5.41
C ALA A 27 -15.20 -4.23 6.21
N ARG A 28 -16.22 -4.99 6.65
CA ARG A 28 -16.02 -6.13 7.58
C ARG A 28 -15.07 -7.18 7.01
N GLU A 29 -15.41 -7.72 5.85
CA GLU A 29 -14.64 -8.80 5.23
C GLU A 29 -13.18 -8.39 4.99
N LEU A 30 -12.97 -7.15 4.54
CA LEU A 30 -11.63 -6.62 4.33
C LEU A 30 -10.88 -6.44 5.65
N ALA A 31 -11.55 -5.98 6.71
CA ALA A 31 -10.95 -5.85 8.03
C ALA A 31 -10.52 -7.21 8.59
N GLU A 32 -11.37 -8.22 8.51
CA GLU A 32 -11.06 -9.59 8.94
C GLU A 32 -9.87 -10.15 8.13
N TRP A 33 -9.89 -9.99 6.82
CA TRP A 33 -8.82 -10.43 5.94
C TRP A 33 -7.47 -9.76 6.26
N LEU A 34 -7.47 -8.47 6.56
CA LEU A 34 -6.27 -7.74 6.99
C LEU A 34 -5.82 -8.17 8.37
N TYR A 35 -6.76 -8.31 9.31
CA TYR A 35 -6.44 -8.69 10.68
C TYR A 35 -5.80 -10.09 10.79
N ASP A 36 -6.26 -11.05 10.00
CA ASP A 36 -5.70 -12.40 9.98
C ASP A 36 -4.23 -12.43 9.57
N ARG A 37 -3.78 -11.42 8.84
CA ARG A 37 -2.39 -11.27 8.40
C ARG A 37 -1.47 -10.56 9.40
N ARG A 38 -1.98 -10.12 10.55
CA ARG A 38 -1.22 -9.36 11.56
C ARG A 38 0.02 -10.06 12.11
N ALA A 39 0.07 -11.39 12.03
CA ALA A 39 1.23 -12.18 12.47
C ALA A 39 2.33 -12.27 11.40
N THR A 40 2.04 -11.98 10.15
CA THR A 40 2.96 -12.12 9.02
C THR A 40 3.25 -10.79 8.32
N ALA A 41 2.28 -9.89 8.25
CA ALA A 41 2.46 -8.57 7.67
C ALA A 41 3.00 -7.58 8.71
N SER A 42 3.99 -6.79 8.32
CA SER A 42 4.62 -5.80 9.20
C SER A 42 3.73 -4.58 9.40
N VAL A 43 2.99 -4.16 8.39
CA VAL A 43 2.15 -2.97 8.43
C VAL A 43 1.04 -3.08 7.39
N VAL A 44 -0.09 -2.48 7.69
CA VAL A 44 -1.17 -2.19 6.75
C VAL A 44 -1.28 -0.68 6.64
N VAL A 45 -1.13 -0.16 5.44
CA VAL A 45 -1.31 1.28 5.14
C VAL A 45 -2.68 1.43 4.50
N ILE A 46 -3.52 2.27 5.09
CA ILE A 46 -4.88 2.53 4.61
C ILE A 46 -4.97 4.01 4.28
N ASP A 47 -5.11 4.29 2.98
CA ASP A 47 -5.34 5.64 2.46
C ASP A 47 -6.72 5.70 1.79
N GLY A 48 -7.22 6.90 1.66
CA GLY A 48 -8.50 7.19 1.03
C GLY A 48 -9.43 7.99 1.92
N MET A 49 -10.34 8.71 1.29
CA MET A 49 -11.34 9.53 1.98
C MET A 49 -12.65 8.76 2.16
N SER A 50 -13.01 7.91 1.20
CA SER A 50 -14.27 7.18 1.21
C SER A 50 -14.10 5.76 1.75
N GLY A 51 -14.70 5.49 2.89
CA GLY A 51 -14.69 4.16 3.52
C GLY A 51 -13.43 3.80 4.29
N ALA A 52 -12.34 4.56 4.19
CA ALA A 52 -11.10 4.31 4.92
C ALA A 52 -11.31 4.40 6.45
N ASP A 53 -12.06 5.38 6.91
CA ASP A 53 -12.36 5.54 8.34
C ASP A 53 -13.13 4.34 8.87
N ALA A 54 -14.18 3.90 8.18
CA ALA A 54 -14.94 2.71 8.59
C ALA A 54 -14.10 1.43 8.64
N LEU A 55 -13.13 1.28 7.74
CA LEU A 55 -12.18 0.16 7.75
C LEU A 55 -11.22 0.26 8.93
N ILE A 56 -10.70 1.45 9.21
CA ILE A 56 -9.78 1.71 10.33
C ILE A 56 -10.49 1.46 11.65
N ASP A 57 -11.71 1.98 11.82
CA ASP A 57 -12.52 1.79 13.02
C ASP A 57 -12.82 0.31 13.26
N ARG A 58 -13.20 -0.41 12.22
CA ARG A 58 -13.44 -1.84 12.30
C ARG A 58 -12.17 -2.63 12.69
N LEU A 59 -11.03 -2.27 12.14
CA LEU A 59 -9.76 -2.86 12.54
C LEU A 59 -9.40 -2.52 13.99
N ALA A 60 -9.66 -1.28 14.45
CA ALA A 60 -9.40 -0.86 15.83
C ALA A 60 -10.22 -1.67 16.85
N GLU A 61 -11.49 -1.98 16.54
CA GLU A 61 -12.34 -2.87 17.36
C GLU A 61 -11.71 -4.26 17.56
N MET A 62 -10.97 -4.76 16.55
CA MET A 62 -10.29 -6.06 16.60
C MET A 62 -8.96 -6.03 17.38
N LYS A 63 -8.56 -4.87 17.90
CA LYS A 63 -7.34 -4.65 18.71
C LYS A 63 -6.06 -5.18 18.03
N PRO A 64 -5.70 -4.68 16.86
CA PRO A 64 -4.48 -5.10 16.16
C PRO A 64 -3.24 -4.68 16.98
N PRO A 65 -2.09 -5.34 16.76
CA PRO A 65 -0.84 -4.95 17.39
C PRO A 65 -0.50 -3.48 17.11
N ARG A 66 0.11 -2.81 18.08
CA ARG A 66 0.52 -1.39 17.94
C ARG A 66 1.40 -1.19 16.70
N GLY A 67 1.07 -0.19 15.89
CA GLY A 67 1.79 0.16 14.65
C GLY A 67 1.53 -0.79 13.48
N TYR A 68 0.52 -1.67 13.60
CA TYR A 68 0.09 -2.52 12.49
C TYR A 68 -0.70 -1.76 11.44
N VAL A 69 -1.64 -0.92 11.86
CA VAL A 69 -2.44 -0.07 10.97
C VAL A 69 -1.86 1.33 10.97
N VAL A 70 -1.61 1.88 9.80
CA VAL A 70 -1.06 3.21 9.59
C VAL A 70 -1.93 3.95 8.58
N ARG A 71 -2.35 5.16 8.96
CA ARG A 71 -2.96 6.12 8.03
C ARG A 71 -1.88 7.10 7.56
N PRO A 72 -1.56 7.14 6.26
CA PRO A 72 -0.55 8.05 5.75
C PRO A 72 -1.06 9.50 5.79
N GLN A 73 -0.15 10.43 6.01
CA GLN A 73 -0.41 11.85 5.80
C GLN A 73 -0.18 12.21 4.33
N THR A 74 -0.67 13.36 3.89
CA THR A 74 -0.48 13.87 2.52
C THR A 74 0.99 13.81 2.06
N ARG A 75 1.93 14.19 2.94
CA ARG A 75 3.37 14.10 2.65
C ARG A 75 3.86 12.67 2.44
N ASP A 76 3.26 11.70 3.12
CA ASP A 76 3.63 10.30 3.05
C ASP A 76 3.14 9.69 1.73
N VAL A 77 1.94 10.09 1.26
CA VAL A 77 1.42 9.70 -0.07
C VAL A 77 2.31 10.23 -1.18
N VAL A 78 2.74 11.50 -1.08
CA VAL A 78 3.69 12.09 -2.04
C VAL A 78 5.03 11.33 -2.00
N ALA A 79 5.57 11.06 -0.81
CA ALA A 79 6.82 10.32 -0.67
C ALA A 79 6.71 8.89 -1.20
N ALA A 80 5.56 8.24 -1.01
CA ALA A 80 5.29 6.91 -1.55
C ALA A 80 5.32 6.91 -3.09
N ALA A 81 4.62 7.86 -3.72
CA ALA A 81 4.56 7.96 -5.18
C ALA A 81 5.94 8.25 -5.79
N VAL A 82 6.68 9.21 -5.25
CA VAL A 82 8.04 9.55 -5.69
C VAL A 82 8.99 8.36 -5.51
N GLY A 83 9.05 7.80 -4.30
CA GLY A 83 9.95 6.69 -3.99
C GLY A 83 9.62 5.39 -4.73
N PHE A 84 8.38 5.23 -5.18
CA PHE A 84 7.97 4.11 -6.03
C PHE A 84 8.53 4.26 -7.45
N VAL A 85 8.38 5.45 -8.05
CA VAL A 85 8.92 5.72 -9.39
C VAL A 85 10.45 5.67 -9.38
N ASP A 86 11.10 6.23 -8.37
CA ASP A 86 12.56 6.14 -8.22
C ASP A 86 13.02 4.68 -8.14
N ALA A 87 12.35 3.84 -7.35
CA ALA A 87 12.69 2.42 -7.24
C ALA A 87 12.50 1.63 -8.54
N LEU A 88 11.54 2.02 -9.38
CA LEU A 88 11.38 1.46 -10.73
C LEU A 88 12.53 1.89 -11.64
N ASN A 89 12.86 3.18 -11.67
CA ASN A 89 13.93 3.73 -12.51
C ASN A 89 15.30 3.16 -12.13
N ASP A 90 15.57 2.99 -10.83
CA ASP A 90 16.81 2.40 -10.31
C ASP A 90 16.86 0.87 -10.49
N GLY A 91 15.79 0.25 -10.96
CA GLY A 91 15.71 -1.20 -11.09
C GLY A 91 15.76 -1.96 -9.75
N THR A 92 15.44 -1.29 -8.64
CA THR A 92 15.43 -1.88 -7.28
C THR A 92 14.06 -2.39 -6.86
N LEU A 93 13.05 -2.20 -7.71
CA LEU A 93 11.69 -2.72 -7.54
C LEU A 93 11.38 -3.76 -8.63
N ALA A 94 10.74 -4.83 -8.23
CA ALA A 94 10.15 -5.81 -9.12
C ALA A 94 8.64 -5.93 -8.83
N HIS A 95 7.88 -6.41 -9.78
CA HIS A 95 6.47 -6.70 -9.60
C HIS A 95 6.09 -8.03 -10.22
N THR A 96 5.04 -8.64 -9.71
CA THR A 96 4.38 -9.77 -10.37
C THR A 96 3.46 -9.20 -11.46
N TYR A 97 3.44 -9.86 -12.62
CA TYR A 97 2.53 -9.47 -13.69
C TYR A 97 1.07 -9.57 -13.22
N ASP A 98 0.35 -8.48 -13.35
CA ASP A 98 -1.08 -8.41 -13.12
C ASP A 98 -1.66 -7.40 -14.12
N PRO A 99 -2.67 -7.78 -14.93
CA PRO A 99 -3.19 -6.91 -15.99
C PRO A 99 -3.85 -5.62 -15.44
N THR A 100 -4.46 -5.67 -14.26
CA THR A 100 -5.07 -4.49 -13.63
C THR A 100 -4.01 -3.49 -13.17
N LEU A 101 -2.93 -4.00 -12.56
CA LEU A 101 -1.79 -3.16 -12.17
C LEU A 101 -1.10 -2.56 -13.39
N GLU A 102 -0.92 -3.35 -14.44
CA GLU A 102 -0.29 -2.88 -15.68
C GLU A 102 -1.13 -1.81 -16.38
N GLU A 103 -2.45 -1.99 -16.45
CA GLU A 103 -3.35 -0.97 -17.00
C GLU A 103 -3.29 0.32 -16.18
N SER A 104 -3.35 0.23 -14.85
CA SER A 104 -3.19 1.36 -13.96
C SER A 104 -1.86 2.07 -14.19
N ALA A 105 -0.75 1.32 -14.25
CA ALA A 105 0.58 1.89 -14.45
C ALA A 105 0.75 2.60 -15.81
N ARG A 106 0.13 2.07 -16.86
CA ARG A 106 0.23 2.66 -18.22
C ARG A 106 -0.62 3.90 -18.42
N LYS A 107 -1.78 3.97 -17.77
CA LYS A 107 -2.79 4.99 -18.05
C LYS A 107 -2.90 6.07 -16.98
N CYS A 108 -2.46 5.79 -15.75
CA CYS A 108 -2.49 6.79 -14.69
C CYS A 108 -1.60 7.98 -14.99
N VAL A 109 -2.06 9.14 -14.57
CA VAL A 109 -1.35 10.41 -14.69
C VAL A 109 -0.89 10.92 -13.32
N ARG A 110 0.02 11.90 -13.31
CA ARG A 110 0.39 12.59 -12.08
C ARG A 110 -0.72 13.56 -11.68
N ARG A 111 -1.34 13.31 -10.53
CA ARG A 111 -2.31 14.20 -9.90
C ARG A 111 -1.59 15.10 -8.90
N LYS A 112 -1.77 16.43 -9.02
CA LYS A 112 -1.22 17.39 -8.06
C LYS A 112 -1.82 17.18 -6.68
N ILE A 113 -0.96 17.16 -5.66
CA ILE A 113 -1.33 17.06 -4.26
C ILE A 113 -0.80 18.28 -3.50
N GLY A 114 -1.73 19.05 -2.93
CA GLY A 114 -1.38 20.27 -2.21
C GLY A 114 -0.83 21.39 -3.10
N SER A 115 -0.36 22.49 -2.47
CA SER A 115 0.12 23.70 -3.15
C SER A 115 1.64 23.73 -3.37
N ARG A 116 2.38 22.80 -2.75
CA ARG A 116 3.86 22.81 -2.73
C ARG A 116 4.52 21.90 -3.77
N GLY A 117 3.83 21.56 -4.86
CA GLY A 117 4.39 20.75 -5.94
C GLY A 117 4.40 19.24 -5.68
N GLY A 118 3.73 18.76 -4.63
CA GLY A 118 3.51 17.34 -4.40
C GLY A 118 2.63 16.71 -5.48
N TRP A 119 2.84 15.42 -5.74
CA TRP A 119 2.03 14.67 -6.69
C TRP A 119 1.78 13.23 -6.20
N GLY A 120 0.73 12.63 -6.72
CA GLY A 120 0.38 11.22 -6.57
C GLY A 120 -0.17 10.68 -7.88
N PHE A 121 -0.61 9.43 -7.87
CA PHE A 121 -1.26 8.84 -9.03
C PHE A 121 -2.72 9.29 -9.13
N GLY A 122 -3.23 9.43 -10.33
CA GLY A 122 -4.60 9.83 -10.60
C GLY A 122 -5.09 9.30 -11.94
N SER A 123 -6.40 9.31 -12.14
CA SER A 123 -7.02 8.99 -13.42
C SER A 123 -6.83 10.14 -14.41
N PRO A 124 -6.64 9.87 -15.71
CA PRO A 124 -6.74 10.90 -16.74
C PRO A 124 -8.17 11.45 -16.81
N GLU A 125 -8.33 12.67 -17.34
CA GLU A 125 -9.63 13.36 -17.41
C GLU A 125 -10.63 12.66 -18.33
N ASP A 126 -10.14 11.99 -19.35
CA ASP A 126 -10.92 11.35 -20.43
C ASP A 126 -11.12 9.84 -20.26
N ALA A 127 -10.58 9.25 -19.18
CA ALA A 127 -10.66 7.82 -18.98
C ALA A 127 -10.84 7.45 -17.49
N THR A 128 -11.76 6.53 -17.23
CA THR A 128 -11.97 5.94 -15.89
C THR A 128 -10.97 4.82 -15.65
N VAL A 129 -9.73 5.17 -15.37
CA VAL A 129 -8.71 4.19 -14.96
C VAL A 129 -8.51 4.32 -13.46
N PRO A 130 -8.74 3.27 -12.69
CA PRO A 130 -8.54 3.32 -11.25
C PRO A 130 -7.05 3.48 -10.91
N PRO A 131 -6.64 4.54 -10.19
CA PRO A 131 -5.27 4.71 -9.73
C PRO A 131 -4.94 3.83 -8.51
N GLU A 132 -5.95 3.29 -7.84
CA GLU A 132 -5.84 2.57 -6.57
C GLU A 132 -4.88 1.37 -6.64
N PRO A 133 -4.81 0.57 -7.72
CA PRO A 133 -3.83 -0.50 -7.84
C PRO A 133 -2.39 0.00 -7.73
N LEU A 134 -2.07 1.08 -8.43
CA LEU A 134 -0.74 1.67 -8.43
C LEU A 134 -0.45 2.41 -7.12
N GLU A 135 -1.41 3.16 -6.60
CA GLU A 135 -1.31 3.82 -5.29
C GLU A 135 -1.09 2.81 -4.16
N SER A 136 -1.85 1.72 -4.13
CA SER A 136 -1.71 0.69 -3.10
C SER A 136 -0.34 0.00 -3.12
N CYS A 137 0.22 -0.25 -4.30
CA CYS A 137 1.57 -0.78 -4.44
C CYS A 137 2.62 0.22 -3.95
N SER A 138 2.47 1.51 -4.25
CA SER A 138 3.39 2.56 -3.78
C SER A 138 3.35 2.73 -2.27
N LEU A 139 2.17 2.74 -1.68
CA LEU A 139 1.96 2.82 -0.24
C LEU A 139 2.46 1.56 0.49
N ALA A 140 2.29 0.38 -0.12
CA ALA A 140 2.82 -0.87 0.43
C ALA A 140 4.36 -0.84 0.49
N LEU A 141 5.02 -0.35 -0.57
CA LEU A 141 6.47 -0.17 -0.60
C LEU A 141 6.93 0.84 0.46
N TRP A 142 6.27 1.99 0.54
CA TRP A 142 6.57 3.02 1.54
C TRP A 142 6.36 2.48 2.96
N GLY A 143 5.26 1.83 3.24
CA GLY A 143 4.97 1.23 4.54
C GLY A 143 6.01 0.18 4.94
N ALA A 144 6.44 -0.67 3.99
CA ALA A 144 7.47 -1.68 4.24
C ALA A 144 8.84 -1.07 4.56
N ARG A 145 9.17 0.10 3.96
CA ARG A 145 10.44 0.80 4.20
C ARG A 145 10.45 1.64 5.47
N THR A 146 9.30 2.13 5.91
CA THR A 146 9.19 3.06 7.05
C THR A 146 8.79 2.41 8.36
N THR A 147 8.12 1.24 8.32
CA THR A 147 7.68 0.56 9.53
C THR A 147 8.86 0.05 10.35
N LYS A 148 8.79 0.26 11.66
CA LYS A 148 9.71 -0.33 12.64
C LYS A 148 9.19 -1.65 13.20
N ARG A 149 7.94 -2.01 12.87
CA ARG A 149 7.33 -3.24 13.35
C ARG A 149 7.88 -4.44 12.58
N ASN A 150 8.34 -5.44 13.32
CA ASN A 150 8.72 -6.75 12.78
C ASN A 150 7.87 -7.83 13.46
N PRO A 151 6.90 -8.45 12.76
CA PRO A 151 6.03 -9.47 13.35
C PRO A 151 6.79 -10.74 13.77
N ARG A 152 7.98 -10.98 13.22
CA ARG A 152 8.82 -12.15 13.53
C ARG A 152 9.77 -11.90 14.70
N ARG A 153 9.80 -10.69 15.27
CA ARG A 153 10.66 -10.37 16.41
C ARG A 153 10.12 -11.06 17.66
N LYS A 154 10.82 -12.06 18.16
CA LYS A 154 10.54 -12.65 19.47
C LYS A 154 10.89 -11.63 20.56
N GLN A 155 9.96 -11.34 21.45
CA GLN A 155 10.22 -10.54 22.64
C GLN A 155 11.15 -11.38 23.52
N ARG A 156 12.36 -10.90 23.78
CA ARG A 156 13.21 -11.47 24.83
C ARG A 156 12.68 -10.91 26.16
N THR A 157 12.05 -11.75 26.95
CA THR A 157 11.83 -11.48 28.36
C THR A 157 13.20 -11.59 29.05
N LEU A 158 13.63 -10.51 29.70
CA LEU A 158 14.79 -10.50 30.59
C LEU A 158 14.42 -11.20 31.89
#